data_e5c2e298ac3bb8112be2687529ebe190
#
_entry.id   e5c2e298ac3bb8112be2687529ebe190
#
_cell.length_a   1.000
_cell.length_b   1.000
_cell.length_c   1.000
_cell.angle_alpha   90.00
_cell.angle_beta   90.00
_cell.angle_gamma   90.00
#
_symmetry.space_group_name_H-M   'P 1'
#
loop_
_entity.id
_entity.type
_entity.pdbx_description
1 polymer ?
#
loop_
_entity_poly.entity_id
_entity_poly.type
_entity_poly.pdbx_seq_one_letter_code
_entity_poly.pdbx_strand_id
1 'polypeptide(L)'
;MVKKEVDYNSIGESYEQFIQRTPQRALEVRTVLGMVGDVRGKSILDLACGYGYFGRELRKRGASKVVGVDISEKMIELARAKSEQYGDDLEFHVQNVCDMKSFGKFDIVVAVWLFNYAESPEDLETMFQVIADHLKPSGKLISYTLSPEFQLKMGNFDAYGINILSEESWKGGNRYQTKFLSMPPSDVTFYRWNREHYERAIEKAGFKKFEWHKATLLESDIERYPDGFWHIFQQNRLNIGLTCSY
;
A
#
# COMPACT_ATOMS: atom_id res chain seq x y z
N MET A 1 5.52 -13.60 23.97
CA MET A 1 5.24 -14.17 22.65
C MET A 1 5.88 -13.26 21.63
N VAL A 2 6.81 -13.77 20.82
CA VAL A 2 7.53 -12.98 19.81
C VAL A 2 6.50 -12.57 18.75
N LYS A 3 6.30 -11.26 18.55
CA LYS A 3 5.57 -10.73 17.40
C LYS A 3 6.22 -11.29 16.13
N LYS A 4 5.52 -12.13 15.39
CA LYS A 4 5.89 -12.47 14.02
C LYS A 4 5.44 -11.29 13.15
N GLU A 5 6.19 -10.22 13.19
CA GLU A 5 6.11 -9.18 12.16
C GLU A 5 6.42 -9.82 10.81
N VAL A 6 5.75 -9.34 9.77
CA VAL A 6 6.12 -9.71 8.40
C VAL A 6 7.58 -9.33 8.24
N ASP A 7 8.44 -10.33 8.15
CA ASP A 7 9.87 -10.09 8.09
C ASP A 7 10.29 -9.77 6.64
N TYR A 8 9.95 -8.56 6.19
CA TYR A 8 10.44 -8.04 4.91
C TYR A 8 11.97 -7.95 4.86
N ASN A 9 12.65 -8.01 6.02
CA ASN A 9 14.09 -8.09 6.07
C ASN A 9 14.62 -9.40 5.48
N SER A 10 13.84 -10.49 5.57
CA SER A 10 14.24 -11.81 5.04
C SER A 10 13.92 -11.99 3.55
N ILE A 11 13.01 -11.21 2.96
CA ILE A 11 12.48 -11.45 1.61
C ILE A 11 12.78 -10.34 0.59
N GLY A 12 13.43 -9.26 0.99
CA GLY A 12 13.65 -8.04 0.21
C GLY A 12 13.71 -8.16 -1.32
N GLU A 13 14.78 -8.74 -1.87
CA GLU A 13 14.95 -8.86 -3.33
C GLU A 13 13.94 -9.83 -3.96
N SER A 14 13.63 -10.94 -3.29
CA SER A 14 12.66 -11.92 -3.78
C SER A 14 11.24 -11.32 -3.83
N TYR A 15 10.90 -10.45 -2.87
CA TYR A 15 9.65 -9.71 -2.88
C TYR A 15 9.54 -8.76 -4.07
N GLU A 16 10.59 -7.99 -4.38
CA GLU A 16 10.59 -7.11 -5.55
C GLU A 16 10.37 -7.89 -6.85
N GLN A 17 11.13 -8.96 -7.06
CA GLN A 17 10.98 -9.80 -8.24
C GLN A 17 9.59 -10.41 -8.34
N PHE A 18 9.03 -10.83 -7.22
CA PHE A 18 7.68 -11.37 -7.13
C PHE A 18 6.64 -10.34 -7.53
N ILE A 19 6.62 -9.18 -6.85
CA ILE A 19 5.56 -8.18 -7.05
C ILE A 19 5.53 -7.64 -8.49
N GLN A 20 6.70 -7.52 -9.14
CA GLN A 20 6.79 -7.08 -10.53
C GLN A 20 6.18 -8.07 -11.53
N ARG A 21 6.06 -9.35 -11.14
CA ARG A 21 5.52 -10.42 -12.00
C ARG A 21 4.04 -10.72 -11.73
N THR A 22 3.47 -10.17 -10.66
CA THR A 22 2.06 -10.44 -10.34
C THR A 22 1.13 -9.81 -11.38
N PRO A 23 0.09 -10.54 -11.83
CA PRO A 23 -0.85 -10.04 -12.84
C PRO A 23 -1.47 -8.69 -12.49
N GLN A 24 -1.77 -8.48 -11.20
CA GLN A 24 -2.42 -7.26 -10.71
C GLN A 24 -1.50 -6.04 -10.56
N ARG A 25 -0.17 -6.19 -10.74
CA ARG A 25 0.77 -5.08 -10.55
C ARG A 25 0.51 -3.88 -11.46
N ALA A 26 0.20 -4.13 -12.73
CA ALA A 26 -0.11 -3.06 -13.69
C ALA A 26 -1.37 -2.28 -13.28
N LEU A 27 -2.37 -2.98 -12.74
CA LEU A 27 -3.62 -2.38 -12.27
C LEU A 27 -3.39 -1.51 -11.03
N GLU A 28 -2.61 -2.03 -10.08
CA GLU A 28 -2.20 -1.30 -8.87
C GLU A 28 -1.48 0.00 -9.23
N VAL A 29 -0.42 -0.09 -10.03
CA VAL A 29 0.38 1.07 -10.45
C VAL A 29 -0.48 2.10 -11.17
N ARG A 30 -1.31 1.67 -12.12
CA ARG A 30 -2.22 2.56 -12.86
C ARG A 30 -3.21 3.25 -11.93
N THR A 31 -3.80 2.52 -10.99
CA THR A 31 -4.76 3.05 -10.05
C THR A 31 -4.12 4.08 -9.14
N VAL A 32 -2.99 3.76 -8.52
CA VAL A 32 -2.26 4.66 -7.62
C VAL A 32 -1.83 5.93 -8.36
N LEU A 33 -1.18 5.80 -9.51
CA LEU A 33 -0.72 6.96 -10.29
C LEU A 33 -1.87 7.79 -10.86
N GLY A 34 -3.01 7.18 -11.18
CA GLY A 34 -4.24 7.88 -11.57
C GLY A 34 -4.82 8.73 -10.45
N MET A 35 -4.89 8.18 -9.22
CA MET A 35 -5.34 8.92 -8.02
C MET A 35 -4.39 10.06 -7.65
N VAL A 36 -3.09 9.84 -7.81
CA VAL A 36 -2.07 10.87 -7.53
C VAL A 36 -2.24 12.08 -8.45
N GLY A 37 -2.42 11.88 -9.75
CA GLY A 37 -2.55 12.93 -10.75
C GLY A 37 -1.25 13.71 -11.00
N ASP A 38 -1.33 15.04 -11.19
CA ASP A 38 -0.17 15.90 -11.45
C ASP A 38 0.64 16.16 -10.18
N VAL A 39 1.92 15.78 -10.22
CA VAL A 39 2.87 15.90 -9.10
C VAL A 39 3.97 16.93 -9.33
N ARG A 40 3.96 17.64 -10.46
CA ARG A 40 5.02 18.61 -10.80
C ARG A 40 5.15 19.68 -9.71
N GLY A 41 6.36 19.81 -9.18
CA GLY A 41 6.67 20.72 -8.08
C GLY A 41 6.11 20.35 -6.71
N LYS A 42 5.44 19.20 -6.55
CA LYS A 42 4.86 18.74 -5.28
C LYS A 42 5.89 18.03 -4.42
N SER A 43 5.74 18.17 -3.11
CA SER A 43 6.45 17.37 -2.10
C SER A 43 5.62 16.15 -1.72
N ILE A 44 6.27 14.98 -1.63
CA ILE A 44 5.61 13.68 -1.42
C ILE A 44 6.25 12.94 -0.25
N LEU A 45 5.42 12.40 0.62
CA LEU A 45 5.80 11.43 1.65
C LEU A 45 5.24 10.06 1.24
N ASP A 46 6.12 9.07 1.06
CA ASP A 46 5.77 7.69 0.67
C ASP A 46 5.93 6.79 1.91
N LEU A 47 4.82 6.38 2.50
CA LEU A 47 4.75 5.55 3.71
C LEU A 47 4.57 4.08 3.34
N ALA A 48 5.28 3.19 4.06
CA ALA A 48 5.49 1.80 3.67
C ALA A 48 6.08 1.72 2.25
N CYS A 49 7.10 2.53 1.99
CA CYS A 49 7.64 2.75 0.65
C CYS A 49 8.33 1.52 0.04
N GLY A 50 8.62 0.49 0.85
CA GLY A 50 9.38 -0.69 0.44
C GLY A 50 10.70 -0.30 -0.20
N TYR A 51 11.02 -0.91 -1.35
CA TYR A 51 12.23 -0.58 -2.13
C TYR A 51 12.11 0.76 -2.92
N GLY A 52 11.12 1.61 -2.62
CA GLY A 52 10.97 2.97 -3.14
C GLY A 52 10.40 3.07 -4.56
N TYR A 53 9.60 2.11 -5.02
CA TYR A 53 9.06 2.10 -6.39
C TYR A 53 8.19 3.32 -6.68
N PHE A 54 7.16 3.56 -5.86
CA PHE A 54 6.22 4.68 -6.09
C PHE A 54 6.92 6.03 -5.94
N GLY A 55 7.77 6.20 -4.94
CA GLY A 55 8.57 7.41 -4.76
C GLY A 55 9.36 7.77 -6.02
N ARG A 56 10.06 6.80 -6.63
CA ARG A 56 10.81 7.00 -7.89
C ARG A 56 9.92 7.35 -9.08
N GLU A 57 8.80 6.66 -9.23
CA GLU A 57 7.85 6.96 -10.31
C GLU A 57 7.28 8.38 -10.19
N LEU A 58 7.02 8.84 -8.98
CA LEU A 58 6.54 10.20 -8.73
C LEU A 58 7.64 11.24 -8.94
N ARG A 59 8.87 10.93 -8.54
CA ARG A 59 10.04 11.80 -8.82
C ARG A 59 10.28 11.99 -10.31
N LYS A 60 10.23 10.90 -11.09
CA LYS A 60 10.33 10.96 -12.57
C LYS A 60 9.22 11.81 -13.20
N ARG A 61 8.05 11.90 -12.57
CA ARG A 61 6.90 12.72 -13.02
C ARG A 61 6.98 14.18 -12.58
N GLY A 62 8.09 14.59 -11.94
CA GLY A 62 8.37 15.98 -11.60
C GLY A 62 8.05 16.38 -10.16
N ALA A 63 7.86 15.43 -9.23
CA ALA A 63 7.81 15.76 -7.81
C ALA A 63 9.11 16.47 -7.40
N SER A 64 8.99 17.55 -6.63
CA SER A 64 10.13 18.38 -6.22
C SER A 64 10.93 17.75 -5.07
N LYS A 65 10.26 17.00 -4.20
CA LYS A 65 10.84 16.29 -3.07
C LYS A 65 10.07 14.99 -2.85
N VAL A 66 10.80 13.91 -2.56
CA VAL A 66 10.19 12.63 -2.14
C VAL A 66 10.95 12.10 -0.94
N VAL A 67 10.21 11.78 0.13
CA VAL A 67 10.72 11.13 1.32
C VAL A 67 10.01 9.80 1.47
N GLY A 68 10.76 8.70 1.54
CA GLY A 68 10.24 7.35 1.75
C GLY A 68 10.48 6.88 3.20
N VAL A 69 9.47 6.26 3.80
CA VAL A 69 9.54 5.68 5.14
C VAL A 69 9.06 4.23 5.08
N ASP A 70 9.83 3.33 5.65
CA ASP A 70 9.45 1.92 5.82
C ASP A 70 9.98 1.40 7.16
N ILE A 71 9.31 0.42 7.72
CA ILE A 71 9.74 -0.22 8.98
C ILE A 71 10.90 -1.21 8.75
N SER A 72 11.03 -1.75 7.54
CA SER A 72 12.04 -2.74 7.17
C SER A 72 13.37 -2.09 6.81
N GLU A 73 14.41 -2.37 7.59
CA GLU A 73 15.78 -1.96 7.29
C GLU A 73 16.22 -2.46 5.91
N LYS A 74 15.90 -3.73 5.59
CA LYS A 74 16.27 -4.33 4.31
C LYS A 74 15.62 -3.64 3.12
N MET A 75 14.33 -3.25 3.24
CA MET A 75 13.66 -2.50 2.19
C MET A 75 14.31 -1.13 1.97
N ILE A 76 14.68 -0.44 3.05
CA ILE A 76 15.37 0.86 2.95
C ILE A 76 16.78 0.73 2.38
N GLU A 77 17.53 -0.34 2.73
CA GLU A 77 18.81 -0.63 2.07
C GLU A 77 18.67 -0.79 0.56
N LEU A 78 17.68 -1.59 0.11
CA LEU A 78 17.37 -1.78 -1.30
C LEU A 78 16.93 -0.47 -1.98
N ALA A 79 16.12 0.34 -1.29
CA ALA A 79 15.68 1.63 -1.80
C ALA A 79 16.87 2.58 -2.03
N ARG A 80 17.81 2.65 -1.08
CA ARG A 80 19.03 3.47 -1.18
C ARG A 80 19.97 2.97 -2.28
N ALA A 81 20.23 1.65 -2.33
CA ALA A 81 21.06 1.07 -3.39
C ALA A 81 20.51 1.37 -4.80
N LYS A 82 19.17 1.34 -4.96
CA LYS A 82 18.55 1.74 -6.23
C LYS A 82 18.68 3.23 -6.52
N SER A 83 18.58 4.08 -5.51
CA SER A 83 18.79 5.53 -5.68
C SER A 83 20.21 5.85 -6.13
N GLU A 84 21.21 5.17 -5.57
CA GLU A 84 22.59 5.26 -6.05
C GLU A 84 22.72 4.79 -7.50
N GLN A 85 22.11 3.65 -7.84
CA GLN A 85 22.14 3.09 -9.20
C GLN A 85 21.50 4.01 -10.24
N TYR A 86 20.37 4.67 -9.89
CA TYR A 86 19.64 5.53 -10.81
C TYR A 86 20.07 7.01 -10.74
N GLY A 87 20.89 7.37 -9.75
CA GLY A 87 21.31 8.75 -9.54
C GLY A 87 20.17 9.68 -9.15
N ASP A 88 19.18 9.14 -8.44
CA ASP A 88 18.07 9.96 -7.93
C ASP A 88 18.40 10.53 -6.53
N ASP A 89 17.62 11.54 -6.11
CA ASP A 89 17.82 12.29 -4.86
C ASP A 89 16.74 12.01 -3.81
N LEU A 90 16.19 10.79 -3.79
CA LEU A 90 15.18 10.40 -2.82
C LEU A 90 15.79 10.20 -1.43
N GLU A 91 15.09 10.69 -0.41
CA GLU A 91 15.42 10.45 1.00
C GLU A 91 14.70 9.19 1.51
N PHE A 92 15.40 8.31 2.28
CA PHE A 92 14.79 7.10 2.84
C PHE A 92 15.13 6.93 4.32
N HIS A 93 14.10 6.58 5.13
CA HIS A 93 14.21 6.43 6.59
C HIS A 93 13.57 5.13 7.07
N VAL A 94 14.24 4.45 8.00
CA VAL A 94 13.69 3.30 8.73
C VAL A 94 12.92 3.82 9.92
N GLN A 95 11.59 3.80 9.88
CA GLN A 95 10.72 4.16 11.01
C GLN A 95 9.39 3.42 10.94
N ASN A 96 8.79 3.17 12.09
CA ASN A 96 7.40 2.75 12.19
C ASN A 96 6.49 3.97 12.00
N VAL A 97 5.50 3.88 11.13
CA VAL A 97 4.58 4.99 10.81
C VAL A 97 3.83 5.47 12.07
N CYS A 98 3.46 4.55 12.98
CA CYS A 98 2.66 4.91 14.16
C CYS A 98 3.40 5.80 15.18
N ASP A 99 4.73 5.82 15.16
CA ASP A 99 5.56 6.60 16.09
C ASP A 99 6.69 7.39 15.41
N MET A 100 6.56 7.61 14.08
CA MET A 100 7.59 8.27 13.30
C MET A 100 7.77 9.74 13.69
N LYS A 101 9.02 10.21 13.57
CA LYS A 101 9.37 11.62 13.72
C LYS A 101 8.83 12.43 12.55
N SER A 102 8.50 13.69 12.80
CA SER A 102 8.01 14.58 11.75
C SER A 102 9.11 14.94 10.74
N PHE A 103 8.76 14.86 9.47
CA PHE A 103 9.56 15.34 8.32
C PHE A 103 9.03 16.67 7.75
N GLY A 104 8.08 17.31 8.46
CA GLY A 104 7.39 18.50 7.98
C GLY A 104 6.10 18.17 7.24
N LYS A 105 5.63 19.11 6.40
CA LYS A 105 4.35 19.01 5.70
C LYS A 105 4.54 18.78 4.20
N PHE A 106 3.73 17.88 3.65
CA PHE A 106 3.79 17.45 2.25
C PHE A 106 2.50 17.80 1.50
N ASP A 107 2.61 17.94 0.20
CA ASP A 107 1.43 18.13 -0.68
C ASP A 107 0.65 16.83 -0.84
N ILE A 108 1.34 15.68 -0.84
CA ILE A 108 0.74 14.36 -1.01
C ILE A 108 1.43 13.39 -0.06
N VAL A 109 0.62 12.58 0.62
CA VAL A 109 1.07 11.36 1.30
C VAL A 109 0.58 10.17 0.49
N VAL A 110 1.49 9.26 0.13
CA VAL A 110 1.19 7.98 -0.52
C VAL A 110 1.36 6.88 0.52
N ALA A 111 0.41 5.97 0.63
CA ALA A 111 0.39 4.86 1.58
C ALA A 111 -0.13 3.60 0.90
N VAL A 112 0.74 2.95 0.12
CA VAL A 112 0.39 1.72 -0.62
C VAL A 112 0.72 0.52 0.25
N TRP A 113 -0.29 -0.31 0.55
CA TRP A 113 -0.17 -1.48 1.42
C TRP A 113 0.27 -1.17 2.87
N LEU A 114 -0.09 0.01 3.40
CA LEU A 114 0.17 0.38 4.79
C LEU A 114 -0.93 -0.12 5.74
N PHE A 115 -2.20 0.19 5.44
CA PHE A 115 -3.31 0.00 6.39
C PHE A 115 -3.65 -1.47 6.68
N ASN A 116 -3.25 -2.38 5.81
CA ASN A 116 -3.40 -3.82 6.03
C ASN A 116 -2.41 -4.38 7.09
N TYR A 117 -1.53 -3.55 7.64
CA TYR A 117 -0.65 -3.88 8.77
C TYR A 117 -1.10 -3.27 10.10
N ALA A 118 -2.17 -2.49 10.12
CA ALA A 118 -2.79 -2.05 11.36
C ALA A 118 -3.36 -3.28 12.11
N GLU A 119 -2.83 -3.60 13.28
CA GLU A 119 -3.22 -4.78 14.08
C GLU A 119 -4.47 -4.52 14.93
N SER A 120 -4.91 -3.25 14.99
CA SER A 120 -6.09 -2.82 15.73
C SER A 120 -6.75 -1.61 15.05
N PRO A 121 -8.03 -1.33 15.36
CA PRO A 121 -8.67 -0.09 14.94
C PRO A 121 -7.92 1.15 15.42
N GLU A 122 -7.30 1.10 16.60
CA GLU A 122 -6.52 2.18 17.18
C GLU A 122 -5.22 2.43 16.40
N ASP A 123 -4.56 1.38 15.90
CA ASP A 123 -3.40 1.52 15.01
C ASP A 123 -3.81 2.16 13.69
N LEU A 124 -4.96 1.75 13.13
CA LEU A 124 -5.50 2.35 11.91
C LEU A 124 -5.77 3.84 12.10
N GLU A 125 -6.43 4.22 13.20
CA GLU A 125 -6.68 5.62 13.57
C GLU A 125 -5.37 6.40 13.74
N THR A 126 -4.37 5.81 14.40
CA THR A 126 -3.03 6.40 14.58
C THR A 126 -2.35 6.64 13.24
N MET A 127 -2.38 5.68 12.32
CA MET A 127 -1.81 5.84 10.97
C MET A 127 -2.48 6.99 10.22
N PHE A 128 -3.81 7.12 10.28
CA PHE A 128 -4.53 8.24 9.66
C PHE A 128 -4.17 9.58 10.31
N GLN A 129 -4.03 9.64 11.64
CA GLN A 129 -3.62 10.86 12.35
C GLN A 129 -2.21 11.28 11.95
N VAL A 130 -1.25 10.35 11.94
CA VAL A 130 0.13 10.62 11.52
C VAL A 130 0.17 11.15 10.07
N ILE A 131 -0.63 10.59 9.18
CA ILE A 131 -0.76 11.07 7.81
C ILE A 131 -1.29 12.52 7.78
N ALA A 132 -2.35 12.82 8.52
CA ALA A 132 -2.92 14.16 8.63
C ALA A 132 -1.90 15.16 9.19
N ASP A 133 -1.10 14.75 10.18
CA ASP A 133 -0.04 15.56 10.78
C ASP A 133 1.11 15.87 9.80
N HIS A 134 1.24 15.13 8.71
CA HIS A 134 2.24 15.34 7.66
C HIS A 134 1.67 15.97 6.37
N LEU A 135 0.37 16.26 6.31
CA LEU A 135 -0.23 16.93 5.14
C LEU A 135 -0.31 18.44 5.32
N LYS A 136 -0.05 19.18 4.24
CA LYS A 136 -0.40 20.60 4.12
C LYS A 136 -1.93 20.75 4.14
N PRO A 137 -2.47 21.95 4.46
CA PRO A 137 -3.93 22.19 4.46
C PRO A 137 -4.64 21.83 3.14
N SER A 138 -3.95 21.97 2.00
CA SER A 138 -4.45 21.58 0.67
C SER A 138 -3.93 20.22 0.22
N GLY A 139 -3.30 19.46 1.10
CA GLY A 139 -2.72 18.16 0.80
C GLY A 139 -3.76 17.05 0.72
N LYS A 140 -3.34 15.92 0.15
CA LYS A 140 -4.19 14.73 0.05
C LYS A 140 -3.43 13.44 0.37
N LEU A 141 -4.16 12.49 0.93
CA LEU A 141 -3.76 11.09 1.07
C LEU A 141 -4.15 10.32 -0.18
N ILE A 142 -3.23 9.48 -0.65
CA ILE A 142 -3.47 8.45 -1.67
C ILE A 142 -3.10 7.10 -1.06
N SER A 143 -4.02 6.16 -1.00
CA SER A 143 -3.75 4.82 -0.49
C SER A 143 -4.24 3.74 -1.44
N TYR A 144 -3.62 2.57 -1.34
CA TYR A 144 -4.07 1.33 -1.96
C TYR A 144 -3.92 0.21 -0.94
N THR A 145 -5.01 -0.48 -0.61
CA THR A 145 -5.08 -1.37 0.55
C THR A 145 -6.05 -2.51 0.33
N LEU A 146 -6.19 -3.42 1.31
CA LEU A 146 -7.22 -4.46 1.27
C LEU A 146 -8.62 -3.84 1.20
N SER A 147 -9.45 -4.37 0.32
CA SER A 147 -10.83 -3.92 0.18
C SER A 147 -11.65 -4.28 1.42
N PRO A 148 -12.36 -3.31 2.03
CA PRO A 148 -13.32 -3.59 3.10
C PRO A 148 -14.42 -4.59 2.70
N GLU A 149 -14.66 -4.74 1.40
CA GLU A 149 -15.73 -5.58 0.83
C GLU A 149 -15.26 -6.99 0.46
N PHE A 150 -13.95 -7.26 0.51
CA PHE A 150 -13.41 -8.57 0.17
C PHE A 150 -13.97 -9.69 1.08
N GLN A 151 -14.30 -10.84 0.49
CA GLN A 151 -14.82 -12.02 1.17
C GLN A 151 -14.10 -13.29 0.68
N LEU A 152 -13.32 -13.92 1.55
CA LEU A 152 -12.55 -15.12 1.18
C LEU A 152 -13.44 -16.27 0.68
N LYS A 153 -14.66 -16.40 1.19
CA LYS A 153 -15.63 -17.42 0.75
C LYS A 153 -16.05 -17.31 -0.73
N MET A 154 -15.84 -16.14 -1.36
CA MET A 154 -16.13 -15.93 -2.79
C MET A 154 -14.99 -16.37 -3.70
N GLY A 155 -13.80 -16.61 -3.16
CA GLY A 155 -12.63 -17.09 -3.90
C GLY A 155 -11.32 -16.55 -3.36
N ASN A 156 -10.25 -17.31 -3.61
CA ASN A 156 -8.88 -16.97 -3.24
C ASN A 156 -8.17 -16.21 -4.37
N PHE A 157 -6.98 -15.69 -4.08
CA PHE A 157 -6.15 -14.89 -5.01
C PHE A 157 -4.83 -15.56 -5.40
N ASP A 158 -4.76 -16.88 -5.31
CA ASP A 158 -3.60 -17.69 -5.68
C ASP A 158 -3.20 -17.51 -7.14
N ALA A 159 -4.16 -17.42 -8.07
CA ALA A 159 -3.91 -17.12 -9.47
C ALA A 159 -3.21 -15.75 -9.69
N TYR A 160 -3.30 -14.85 -8.72
CA TYR A 160 -2.66 -13.53 -8.74
C TYR A 160 -1.41 -13.47 -7.85
N GLY A 161 -0.94 -14.62 -7.35
CA GLY A 161 0.27 -14.72 -6.55
C GLY A 161 0.08 -14.61 -5.03
N ILE A 162 -1.15 -14.50 -4.54
CA ILE A 162 -1.48 -14.36 -3.12
C ILE A 162 -2.42 -15.48 -2.71
N ASN A 163 -1.94 -16.41 -1.86
CA ASN A 163 -2.78 -17.47 -1.33
C ASN A 163 -3.15 -17.17 0.12
N ILE A 164 -4.45 -16.97 0.39
CA ILE A 164 -4.98 -16.76 1.73
C ILE A 164 -5.27 -18.12 2.34
N LEU A 165 -4.50 -18.48 3.38
CA LEU A 165 -4.53 -19.79 4.04
C LEU A 165 -5.63 -19.89 5.08
N SER A 166 -5.91 -18.80 5.79
CA SER A 166 -6.97 -18.74 6.80
C SER A 166 -7.50 -17.33 6.99
N GLU A 167 -8.75 -17.26 7.43
CA GLU A 167 -9.44 -16.05 7.85
C GLU A 167 -9.98 -16.27 9.26
N GLU A 168 -9.73 -15.33 10.15
CA GLU A 168 -10.30 -15.33 11.49
C GLU A 168 -10.87 -13.96 11.84
N SER A 169 -11.92 -13.93 12.66
CA SER A 169 -12.47 -12.69 13.20
C SER A 169 -11.45 -12.03 14.13
N TRP A 170 -11.19 -10.74 13.95
CA TRP A 170 -10.17 -10.02 14.69
C TRP A 170 -10.60 -8.59 15.00
N LYS A 171 -10.85 -8.28 16.28
CA LYS A 171 -11.16 -6.93 16.79
C LYS A 171 -12.18 -6.14 15.94
N GLY A 172 -13.21 -6.79 15.44
CA GLY A 172 -14.23 -6.19 14.57
C GLY A 172 -13.93 -6.17 13.08
N GLY A 173 -12.73 -6.60 12.68
CA GLY A 173 -12.31 -6.88 11.31
C GLY A 173 -11.95 -8.34 11.11
N ASN A 174 -11.02 -8.62 10.19
CA ASN A 174 -10.52 -9.96 9.91
C ASN A 174 -8.98 -9.96 9.89
N ARG A 175 -8.38 -11.04 10.38
CA ARG A 175 -6.96 -11.36 10.21
C ARG A 175 -6.82 -12.50 9.21
N TYR A 176 -5.94 -12.31 8.23
CA TYR A 176 -5.63 -13.29 7.21
C TYR A 176 -4.20 -13.82 7.41
N GLN A 177 -4.04 -15.15 7.47
CA GLN A 177 -2.74 -15.77 7.24
C GLN A 177 -2.60 -15.99 5.75
N THR A 178 -1.56 -15.45 5.17
CA THR A 178 -1.41 -15.34 3.72
C THR A 178 -0.02 -15.81 3.31
N LYS A 179 0.08 -16.38 2.14
CA LYS A 179 1.35 -16.74 1.52
C LYS A 179 1.51 -16.01 0.20
N PHE A 180 2.57 -15.22 0.07
CA PHE A 180 3.03 -14.79 -1.24
C PHE A 180 3.65 -15.97 -1.98
N LEU A 181 3.26 -16.18 -3.22
CA LEU A 181 3.78 -17.23 -4.09
C LEU A 181 5.10 -16.77 -4.76
N SER A 182 5.96 -16.10 -3.97
CA SER A 182 7.35 -15.75 -4.31
C SER A 182 8.23 -17.00 -4.35
N MET A 183 9.48 -16.84 -4.73
CA MET A 183 10.46 -17.93 -4.70
C MET A 183 11.67 -17.53 -3.85
N PRO A 184 11.82 -18.09 -2.64
CA PRO A 184 10.89 -19.01 -1.95
C PRO A 184 9.58 -18.33 -1.53
N PRO A 185 8.49 -19.10 -1.27
CA PRO A 185 7.25 -18.54 -0.77
C PRO A 185 7.41 -17.89 0.61
N SER A 186 6.67 -16.79 0.86
CA SER A 186 6.78 -16.00 2.09
C SER A 186 5.45 -15.89 2.81
N ASP A 187 5.46 -16.13 4.13
CA ASP A 187 4.27 -15.99 4.96
C ASP A 187 4.07 -14.53 5.37
N VAL A 188 2.83 -14.06 5.24
CA VAL A 188 2.44 -12.67 5.52
C VAL A 188 1.11 -12.65 6.25
N THR A 189 1.00 -11.83 7.30
CA THR A 189 -0.26 -11.58 7.99
C THR A 189 -0.83 -10.24 7.54
N PHE A 190 -2.10 -10.23 7.12
CA PHE A 190 -2.83 -9.03 6.79
C PHE A 190 -4.05 -8.85 7.68
N TYR A 191 -4.42 -7.60 7.93
CA TYR A 191 -5.64 -7.22 8.62
C TYR A 191 -6.57 -6.46 7.67
N ARG A 192 -7.82 -6.91 7.59
CA ARG A 192 -8.87 -6.24 6.83
C ARG A 192 -9.84 -5.54 7.78
N TRP A 193 -9.97 -4.26 7.62
CA TRP A 193 -10.91 -3.44 8.38
C TRP A 193 -12.16 -3.17 7.56
N ASN A 194 -13.32 -3.06 8.24
CA ASN A 194 -14.59 -2.72 7.62
C ASN A 194 -14.63 -1.22 7.27
N ARG A 195 -15.55 -0.81 6.41
CA ARG A 195 -15.72 0.62 6.03
C ARG A 195 -15.86 1.54 7.24
N GLU A 196 -16.65 1.14 8.23
CA GLU A 196 -16.87 1.92 9.46
C GLU A 196 -15.58 2.25 10.22
N HIS A 197 -14.58 1.33 10.23
CA HIS A 197 -13.30 1.59 10.84
C HIS A 197 -12.50 2.66 10.06
N TYR A 198 -12.52 2.58 8.72
CA TYR A 198 -11.89 3.59 7.88
C TYR A 198 -12.57 4.95 8.01
N GLU A 199 -13.90 5.00 7.93
CA GLU A 199 -14.67 6.24 8.03
C GLU A 199 -14.43 6.94 9.38
N ARG A 200 -14.43 6.18 10.48
CA ARG A 200 -14.09 6.70 11.81
C ARG A 200 -12.65 7.24 11.87
N ALA A 201 -11.68 6.53 11.32
CA ALA A 201 -10.27 6.96 11.31
C ALA A 201 -10.07 8.23 10.44
N ILE A 202 -10.74 8.30 9.29
CA ILE A 202 -10.76 9.45 8.38
C ILE A 202 -11.36 10.68 9.09
N GLU A 203 -12.51 10.53 9.74
CA GLU A 203 -13.18 11.60 10.47
C GLU A 203 -12.34 12.11 11.65
N LYS A 204 -11.78 11.20 12.48
CA LYS A 204 -10.92 11.55 13.61
C LYS A 204 -9.68 12.32 13.18
N ALA A 205 -9.08 11.95 12.05
CA ALA A 205 -7.92 12.63 11.47
C ALA A 205 -8.28 13.99 10.82
N GLY A 206 -9.56 14.37 10.77
CA GLY A 206 -10.04 15.66 10.31
C GLY A 206 -10.25 15.79 8.81
N PHE A 207 -10.14 14.71 8.03
CA PHE A 207 -10.45 14.73 6.60
C PHE A 207 -11.96 14.98 6.39
N LYS A 208 -12.29 15.74 5.33
CA LYS A 208 -13.68 16.11 4.99
C LYS A 208 -14.22 15.41 3.76
N LYS A 209 -13.32 14.91 2.91
CA LYS A 209 -13.67 14.23 1.67
C LYS A 209 -12.84 12.96 1.54
N PHE A 210 -13.50 11.88 1.14
CA PHE A 210 -12.82 10.64 0.78
C PHE A 210 -13.54 9.95 -0.37
N GLU A 211 -12.81 9.19 -1.16
CA GLU A 211 -13.35 8.43 -2.28
C GLU A 211 -12.63 7.08 -2.41
N TRP A 212 -13.42 6.03 -2.67
CA TRP A 212 -12.91 4.69 -2.96
C TRP A 212 -12.80 4.48 -4.46
N HIS A 213 -11.63 4.01 -4.92
CA HIS A 213 -11.29 3.84 -6.33
C HIS A 213 -11.07 2.37 -6.66
N LYS A 214 -11.99 1.81 -7.46
CA LYS A 214 -11.81 0.44 -7.97
C LYS A 214 -10.75 0.41 -9.05
N ALA A 215 -9.82 -0.57 -8.99
CA ALA A 215 -8.88 -0.78 -10.06
C ALA A 215 -9.61 -1.17 -11.36
N THR A 216 -9.23 -0.53 -12.47
CA THR A 216 -9.83 -0.75 -13.78
C THR A 216 -8.97 -1.72 -14.58
N LEU A 217 -9.60 -2.79 -15.06
CA LEU A 217 -9.03 -3.67 -16.07
C LEU A 217 -9.17 -3.00 -17.44
N LEU A 218 -8.09 -2.93 -18.20
CA LEU A 218 -8.09 -2.55 -19.59
C LEU A 218 -8.23 -3.81 -20.46
N GLU A 219 -8.68 -3.65 -21.71
CA GLU A 219 -8.74 -4.74 -22.68
C GLU A 219 -7.38 -5.41 -22.84
N SER A 220 -6.31 -4.64 -22.93
CA SER A 220 -4.93 -5.15 -22.97
C SER A 220 -4.47 -5.94 -21.75
N ASP A 221 -5.10 -5.77 -20.59
CA ASP A 221 -4.84 -6.61 -19.42
C ASP A 221 -5.56 -7.94 -19.54
N ILE A 222 -6.79 -7.92 -20.10
CA ILE A 222 -7.64 -9.10 -20.24
C ILE A 222 -7.04 -10.04 -21.31
N GLU A 223 -6.63 -9.52 -22.45
CA GLU A 223 -6.08 -10.28 -23.58
C GLU A 223 -4.78 -11.04 -23.25
N ARG A 224 -4.07 -10.66 -22.17
CA ARG A 224 -2.83 -11.33 -21.76
C ARG A 224 -3.04 -12.66 -21.04
N TYR A 225 -4.26 -12.97 -20.63
CA TYR A 225 -4.58 -14.13 -19.82
C TYR A 225 -5.74 -14.93 -20.42
N PRO A 226 -5.88 -16.22 -20.08
CA PRO A 226 -6.99 -17.04 -20.55
C PRO A 226 -8.36 -16.46 -20.14
N ASP A 227 -9.38 -16.80 -20.92
CA ASP A 227 -10.77 -16.43 -20.63
C ASP A 227 -11.15 -16.80 -19.19
N GLY A 228 -11.83 -15.88 -18.52
CA GLY A 228 -12.25 -16.06 -17.12
C GLY A 228 -11.17 -15.79 -16.06
N PHE A 229 -9.90 -15.60 -16.45
CA PHE A 229 -8.81 -15.34 -15.48
C PHE A 229 -9.14 -14.19 -14.50
N TRP A 230 -9.70 -13.10 -14.99
CA TRP A 230 -10.03 -11.93 -14.19
C TRP A 230 -11.39 -11.98 -13.50
N HIS A 231 -12.13 -13.09 -13.60
CA HIS A 231 -13.49 -13.19 -13.09
C HIS A 231 -13.57 -12.94 -11.59
N ILE A 232 -12.72 -13.65 -10.80
CA ILE A 232 -12.68 -13.46 -9.34
C ILE A 232 -12.25 -12.04 -8.95
N PHE A 233 -11.27 -11.47 -9.65
CA PHE A 233 -10.82 -10.10 -9.41
C PHE A 233 -11.93 -9.07 -9.63
N GLN A 234 -12.78 -9.27 -10.62
CA GLN A 234 -13.89 -8.36 -10.92
C GLN A 234 -15.02 -8.45 -9.89
N GLN A 235 -15.32 -9.66 -9.42
CA GLN A 235 -16.44 -9.93 -8.50
C GLN A 235 -16.07 -9.73 -7.03
N ASN A 236 -14.85 -10.03 -6.65
CA ASN A 236 -14.39 -10.09 -5.26
C ASN A 236 -13.02 -9.41 -5.12
N ARG A 237 -12.94 -8.11 -5.37
CA ARG A 237 -11.66 -7.38 -5.35
C ARG A 237 -10.97 -7.49 -3.99
N LEU A 238 -9.75 -8.03 -4.00
CA LEU A 238 -8.90 -8.10 -2.81
C LEU A 238 -8.47 -6.69 -2.35
N ASN A 239 -8.26 -5.78 -3.28
CA ASN A 239 -7.67 -4.47 -3.03
C ASN A 239 -8.47 -3.33 -3.67
N ILE A 240 -8.29 -2.14 -3.12
CA ILE A 240 -9.01 -0.92 -3.52
C ILE A 240 -8.15 0.33 -3.25
N GLY A 241 -8.31 1.35 -4.07
CA GLY A 241 -7.74 2.67 -3.82
C GLY A 241 -8.59 3.50 -2.89
N LEU A 242 -7.96 4.42 -2.17
CA LEU A 242 -8.62 5.41 -1.31
C LEU A 242 -7.91 6.75 -1.43
N THR A 243 -8.67 7.82 -1.62
CA THR A 243 -8.18 9.19 -1.51
C THR A 243 -8.88 9.91 -0.37
N CYS A 244 -8.13 10.74 0.40
CA CYS A 244 -8.69 11.61 1.42
C CYS A 244 -8.14 13.03 1.30
N SER A 245 -8.96 14.04 1.59
CA SER A 245 -8.55 15.46 1.61
C SER A 245 -9.37 16.27 2.62
N TYR A 246 -8.88 17.46 2.95
CA TYR A 246 -9.58 18.39 3.85
C TYR A 246 -10.71 19.15 3.16
#